data_58c92b0043aacec3ed6ee8c6a9f47ab4
#
_entry.id   58c92b0043aacec3ed6ee8c6a9f47ab4
#
_cell.length_a   1.000
_cell.length_b   1.000
_cell.length_c   1.000
_cell.angle_alpha   90.00
_cell.angle_beta   90.00
_cell.angle_gamma   90.00
#
_symmetry.space_group_name_H-M   'P 1'
#
loop_
_entity.id
_entity.type
_entity.pdbx_description
1 polymer ?
#
loop_
_entity_poly.entity_id
_entity_poly.type
_entity_poly.pdbx_seq_one_letter_code
_entity_poly.pdbx_strand_id
1 'polypeptide(L)'
;MPKRNNISIKTKYKTKEECMENCRDVKGKTILATTYSRQISGEVYPDGSFVLSSRAKGSAMFEFKGVIREEEDGVYMQGDIIKKPSAIRIVYGSILISTVVAIAMVLTMNPVFILFAVLFATMPWLNLIIINKSDFLYKDILNKVGS
;
A
#
# COMPACT_ATOMS: atom_id res chain seq x y z
N MET A 1 -15.19 5.58 -0.44
CA MET A 1 -13.91 5.70 -1.15
C MET A 1 -13.76 4.54 -2.09
N PRO A 2 -13.41 4.76 -3.36
CA PRO A 2 -13.48 3.73 -4.37
C PRO A 2 -12.45 2.63 -4.08
N LYS A 3 -12.95 1.43 -3.80
CA LYS A 3 -12.21 0.22 -4.10
C LYS A 3 -11.97 0.27 -5.61
N ARG A 4 -10.72 0.18 -6.07
CA ARG A 4 -10.47 -0.14 -7.47
C ARG A 4 -10.70 -1.63 -7.62
N ASN A 5 -11.88 -1.97 -8.10
CA ASN A 5 -12.28 -3.33 -8.40
C ASN A 5 -11.96 -3.64 -9.88
N ASN A 6 -11.64 -4.88 -10.19
CA ASN A 6 -11.38 -5.36 -11.55
C ASN A 6 -10.24 -4.63 -12.29
N ILE A 7 -9.12 -4.48 -11.63
CA ILE A 7 -7.92 -3.99 -12.29
C ILE A 7 -7.33 -5.14 -13.09
N SER A 8 -7.07 -4.89 -14.38
CA SER A 8 -6.33 -5.80 -15.25
C SER A 8 -5.06 -5.09 -15.70
N ILE A 9 -3.90 -5.69 -15.45
CA ILE A 9 -2.59 -5.20 -15.85
C ILE A 9 -1.99 -6.22 -16.82
N LYS A 10 -1.79 -5.82 -18.08
CA LYS A 10 -1.04 -6.63 -19.04
C LYS A 10 0.43 -6.63 -18.61
N THR A 11 1.00 -7.82 -18.51
CA THR A 11 2.39 -7.98 -18.07
C THR A 11 3.31 -8.08 -19.28
N LYS A 12 4.59 -7.82 -19.06
CA LYS A 12 5.64 -7.97 -20.07
C LYS A 12 6.07 -9.44 -20.30
N TYR A 13 5.53 -10.35 -19.49
CA TYR A 13 5.89 -11.78 -19.53
C TYR A 13 5.04 -12.51 -20.56
N LYS A 14 5.67 -13.55 -21.17
CA LYS A 14 5.04 -14.34 -22.25
C LYS A 14 4.19 -15.49 -21.73
N THR A 15 4.58 -16.06 -20.58
CA THR A 15 3.87 -17.21 -19.97
C THR A 15 3.50 -16.91 -18.52
N LYS A 16 2.50 -17.64 -18.03
CA LYS A 16 2.05 -17.55 -16.63
C LYS A 16 3.17 -17.95 -15.68
N GLU A 17 3.92 -19.00 -15.99
CA GLU A 17 5.04 -19.51 -15.20
C GLU A 17 6.14 -18.47 -15.06
N GLU A 18 6.54 -17.83 -16.17
CA GLU A 18 7.53 -16.76 -16.18
C GLU A 18 7.09 -15.58 -15.31
N CYS A 19 5.83 -15.18 -15.41
CA CYS A 19 5.26 -14.13 -14.59
C CYS A 19 5.29 -14.49 -13.10
N MET A 20 4.90 -15.71 -12.75
CA MET A 20 4.88 -16.19 -11.37
C MET A 20 6.30 -16.25 -10.77
N GLU A 21 7.29 -16.73 -11.51
CA GLU A 21 8.67 -16.81 -11.07
C GLU A 21 9.26 -15.42 -10.84
N ASN A 22 9.08 -14.50 -11.77
CA ASN A 22 9.54 -13.13 -11.63
C ASN A 22 8.80 -12.35 -10.53
N CYS A 23 7.51 -12.65 -10.29
CA CYS A 23 6.78 -12.10 -9.15
C CYS A 23 7.24 -12.67 -7.81
N ARG A 24 7.74 -13.91 -7.76
CA ARG A 24 8.40 -14.48 -6.57
C ARG A 24 9.73 -13.81 -6.26
N ASP A 25 10.51 -13.47 -7.26
CA ASP A 25 11.79 -12.76 -7.10
C ASP A 25 11.59 -11.31 -6.59
N VAL A 26 10.42 -10.73 -6.80
CA VAL A 26 10.03 -9.45 -6.19
C VAL A 26 10.06 -9.52 -4.66
N LYS A 27 10.00 -10.71 -4.07
CA LYS A 27 9.93 -10.97 -2.63
C LYS A 27 11.27 -10.78 -1.89
N GLY A 28 12.41 -10.61 -2.52
CA GLY A 28 13.65 -10.75 -1.76
C GLY A 28 14.84 -9.90 -2.14
N LYS A 29 14.95 -9.40 -3.31
CA LYS A 29 16.12 -8.58 -3.65
C LYS A 29 15.91 -7.15 -3.23
N THR A 30 16.46 -6.83 -2.06
CA THR A 30 16.89 -5.48 -1.73
C THR A 30 17.85 -5.05 -2.84
N ILE A 31 17.32 -4.46 -3.89
CA ILE A 31 18.16 -3.64 -4.75
C ILE A 31 18.59 -2.53 -3.82
N LEU A 32 19.89 -2.50 -3.51
CA LEU A 32 20.53 -1.45 -2.73
C LEU A 32 19.92 -0.13 -3.17
N ALA A 33 19.11 0.40 -2.29
CA ALA A 33 18.23 1.48 -2.58
C ALA A 33 19.02 2.77 -2.51
N THR A 34 19.07 3.43 -3.59
CA THR A 34 18.90 4.86 -3.54
C THR A 34 17.57 5.15 -2.84
N THR A 35 17.53 6.11 -2.00
CA THR A 35 16.58 6.57 -0.97
C THR A 35 15.06 6.50 -1.28
N TYR A 36 14.62 5.98 -2.42
CA TYR A 36 13.25 5.96 -2.92
C TYR A 36 12.83 4.66 -3.60
N SER A 37 13.54 3.55 -3.37
CA SER A 37 13.11 2.29 -3.98
C SER A 37 11.80 1.82 -3.36
N ARG A 38 10.76 1.94 -4.13
CA ARG A 38 9.42 1.44 -3.86
C ARG A 38 9.47 -0.08 -3.96
N GLN A 39 9.69 -0.73 -2.84
CA GLN A 39 9.72 -2.19 -2.77
C GLN A 39 8.30 -2.74 -2.81
N ILE A 40 8.00 -3.53 -3.83
CA ILE A 40 6.82 -4.39 -3.84
C ILE A 40 7.22 -5.68 -3.14
N SER A 41 6.43 -6.10 -2.18
CA SER A 41 6.57 -7.40 -1.50
C SER A 41 5.24 -8.13 -1.53
N GLY A 42 5.28 -9.45 -1.56
CA GLY A 42 4.05 -10.22 -1.57
C GLY A 42 4.29 -11.69 -1.74
N GLU A 43 3.22 -12.41 -1.97
CA GLU A 43 3.20 -13.85 -2.16
C GLU A 43 2.48 -14.19 -3.46
N VAL A 44 3.06 -15.11 -4.21
CA VAL A 44 2.45 -15.71 -5.39
C VAL A 44 2.32 -17.21 -5.10
N TYR A 45 1.10 -17.70 -5.19
CA TYR A 45 0.75 -19.08 -4.89
C TYR A 45 0.82 -19.95 -6.15
N PRO A 46 0.94 -21.29 -6.01
CA PRO A 46 1.06 -22.21 -7.15
C PRO A 46 -0.16 -22.21 -8.09
N ASP A 47 -1.33 -21.84 -7.60
CA ASP A 47 -2.56 -21.71 -8.40
C ASP A 47 -2.59 -20.45 -9.27
N GLY A 48 -1.59 -19.57 -9.11
CA GLY A 48 -1.51 -18.29 -9.79
C GLY A 48 -2.18 -17.15 -9.04
N SER A 49 -2.76 -17.38 -7.88
CA SER A 49 -3.23 -16.30 -7.02
C SER A 49 -2.06 -15.52 -6.41
N PHE A 50 -2.25 -14.24 -6.14
CA PHE A 50 -1.20 -13.39 -5.58
C PHE A 50 -1.75 -12.37 -4.60
N VAL A 51 -0.87 -11.95 -3.68
CA VAL A 51 -1.09 -10.83 -2.76
C VAL A 51 0.17 -9.97 -2.78
N LEU A 52 0.09 -8.81 -3.41
CA LEU A 52 1.21 -7.87 -3.52
C LEU A 52 0.94 -6.62 -2.69
N SER A 53 1.98 -6.09 -2.08
CA SER A 53 1.91 -4.84 -1.32
C SER A 53 3.18 -4.03 -1.50
N SER A 54 3.09 -2.72 -1.40
CA SER A 54 4.25 -1.84 -1.39
C SER A 54 4.61 -1.45 0.04
N ARG A 55 5.91 -1.27 0.31
CA ARG A 55 6.41 -0.70 1.56
C ARG A 55 6.61 0.82 1.47
N ALA A 56 6.41 1.40 0.30
CA ALA A 56 6.56 2.83 0.13
C ALA A 56 5.49 3.62 0.90
N LYS A 57 5.87 4.78 1.42
CA LYS A 57 4.92 5.72 2.04
C LYS A 57 3.77 6.01 1.07
N GLY A 58 2.54 5.93 1.55
CA GLY A 58 1.34 6.18 0.74
C GLY A 58 0.70 4.93 0.12
N SER A 59 1.48 3.92 -0.25
CA SER A 59 0.97 2.64 -0.79
C SER A 59 1.01 1.49 0.22
N ALA A 60 1.70 1.65 1.35
CA ALA A 60 1.86 0.60 2.38
C ALA A 60 0.54 0.13 3.02
N MET A 61 -0.53 0.93 2.88
CA MET A 61 -1.86 0.60 3.42
C MET A 61 -2.70 -0.26 2.49
N PHE A 62 -2.22 -0.54 1.28
CA PHE A 62 -2.97 -1.26 0.26
C PHE A 62 -2.32 -2.59 -0.09
N GLU A 63 -3.16 -3.53 -0.51
CA GLU A 63 -2.76 -4.80 -1.10
C GLU A 63 -3.47 -4.95 -2.44
N PHE A 64 -2.74 -5.44 -3.43
CA PHE A 64 -3.29 -5.90 -4.70
C PHE A 64 -3.44 -7.41 -4.61
N LYS A 65 -4.68 -7.88 -4.60
CA LYS A 65 -5.04 -9.31 -4.55
C LYS A 65 -5.72 -9.71 -5.83
N GLY A 66 -5.29 -10.82 -6.39
CA GLY A 66 -5.86 -11.28 -7.64
C GLY A 66 -5.28 -12.60 -8.11
N VAL A 67 -5.43 -12.82 -9.41
CA VAL A 67 -4.99 -14.04 -10.10
C VAL A 67 -4.23 -13.66 -11.36
N ILE A 68 -3.17 -14.41 -11.66
CA ILE A 68 -2.44 -14.33 -12.92
C ILE A 68 -3.19 -15.22 -13.91
N ARG A 69 -3.62 -14.62 -15.02
CA ARG A 69 -4.30 -15.31 -16.13
C ARG A 69 -3.49 -15.20 -17.40
N GLU A 70 -3.50 -16.26 -18.15
CA GLU A 70 -2.95 -16.30 -19.51
C GLU A 70 -4.12 -16.21 -20.48
N GLU A 71 -4.09 -15.25 -21.39
CA GLU A 71 -5.06 -14.99 -22.44
C GLU A 71 -4.34 -15.08 -23.80
N GLU A 72 -5.09 -15.12 -24.89
CA GLU A 72 -4.51 -15.31 -26.24
C GLU A 72 -3.49 -14.25 -26.63
N ASP A 73 -3.62 -13.03 -26.08
CA ASP A 73 -2.77 -11.88 -26.39
C ASP A 73 -1.72 -11.58 -25.32
N GLY A 74 -1.60 -12.42 -24.27
CA GLY A 74 -0.58 -12.30 -23.25
C GLY A 74 -1.03 -12.65 -21.83
N VAL A 75 -0.17 -12.37 -20.88
CA VAL A 75 -0.40 -12.67 -19.46
C VAL A 75 -0.88 -11.43 -18.73
N TYR A 76 -1.94 -11.61 -17.95
CA TYR A 76 -2.61 -10.55 -17.21
C TYR A 76 -2.61 -10.82 -15.70
N MET A 77 -2.37 -9.77 -14.93
CA MET A 77 -2.63 -9.76 -13.48
C MET A 77 -3.98 -9.08 -13.24
N GLN A 78 -4.98 -9.87 -12.85
CA GLN A 78 -6.35 -9.38 -12.62
C GLN A 78 -6.68 -9.45 -11.15
N GLY A 79 -7.25 -8.38 -10.60
CA GLY A 79 -7.60 -8.36 -9.18
C GLY A 79 -8.05 -7.01 -8.66
N ASP A 80 -8.08 -6.91 -7.35
CA ASP A 80 -8.58 -5.74 -6.62
C ASP A 80 -7.49 -5.12 -5.74
N ILE A 81 -7.46 -3.79 -5.70
CA ILE A 81 -6.66 -3.07 -4.70
C ILE A 81 -7.54 -2.82 -3.48
N ILE A 82 -7.18 -3.46 -2.38
CA ILE A 82 -7.90 -3.38 -1.11
C ILE A 82 -7.03 -2.78 -0.01
N LYS A 83 -7.65 -2.19 1.00
CA LYS A 83 -6.93 -1.71 2.18
C LYS A 83 -6.58 -2.86 3.11
N LYS A 84 -5.36 -2.85 3.65
CA LYS A 84 -4.94 -3.79 4.70
C LYS A 84 -5.72 -3.55 5.99
N PRO A 85 -6.37 -4.58 6.57
CA PRO A 85 -7.06 -4.43 7.85
C PRO A 85 -6.13 -3.98 8.98
N SER A 86 -4.90 -4.48 9.01
CA SER A 86 -3.87 -4.07 9.98
C SER A 86 -3.51 -2.60 9.89
N ALA A 87 -3.37 -2.07 8.68
CA ALA A 87 -3.05 -0.66 8.46
C ALA A 87 -4.20 0.26 8.91
N ILE A 88 -5.43 -0.16 8.67
CA ILE A 88 -6.63 0.55 9.15
C ILE A 88 -6.60 0.65 10.69
N ARG A 89 -6.35 -0.47 11.39
CA ARG A 89 -6.28 -0.49 12.86
C ARG A 89 -5.19 0.42 13.41
N ILE A 90 -4.00 0.43 12.79
CA ILE A 90 -2.89 1.29 13.20
C ILE A 90 -3.27 2.77 13.06
N VAL A 91 -3.91 3.15 11.95
CA VAL A 91 -4.32 4.54 11.73
C VAL A 91 -5.37 4.99 12.74
N TYR A 92 -6.43 4.21 12.94
CA TYR A 92 -7.45 4.55 13.93
C TYR A 92 -6.89 4.54 15.35
N GLY A 93 -5.99 3.62 15.68
CA GLY A 93 -5.29 3.60 16.96
C GLY A 93 -4.44 4.86 17.17
N SER A 94 -3.71 5.31 16.16
CA SER A 94 -2.92 6.54 16.25
C SER A 94 -3.79 7.79 16.41
N ILE A 95 -4.93 7.87 15.74
CA ILE A 95 -5.89 8.96 15.88
C ILE A 95 -6.44 9.00 17.33
N LEU A 96 -6.83 7.84 17.85
CA LEU A 96 -7.34 7.74 19.22
C LEU A 96 -6.30 8.21 20.24
N ILE A 97 -5.07 7.69 20.17
CA ILE A 97 -3.98 8.07 21.08
C ILE A 97 -3.67 9.56 20.98
N SER A 98 -3.52 10.10 19.77
CA SER A 98 -3.22 11.51 19.58
C SER A 98 -4.35 12.42 20.10
N THR A 99 -5.60 12.00 19.98
CA THR A 99 -6.74 12.74 20.52
C THR A 99 -6.72 12.77 22.05
N VAL A 100 -6.45 11.63 22.70
CA VAL A 100 -6.33 11.56 24.16
C VAL A 100 -5.19 12.46 24.66
N VAL A 101 -4.03 12.41 24.01
CA VAL A 101 -2.87 13.26 24.36
C VAL A 101 -3.21 14.75 24.17
N ALA A 102 -3.88 15.10 23.07
CA ALA A 102 -4.30 16.48 22.83
C ALA A 102 -5.25 17.01 23.91
N ILE A 103 -6.23 16.20 24.32
CA ILE A 103 -7.15 16.55 25.43
C ILE A 103 -6.37 16.77 26.73
N ALA A 104 -5.44 15.86 27.06
CA ALA A 104 -4.62 15.99 28.26
C ALA A 104 -3.79 17.28 28.26
N MET A 105 -3.22 17.66 27.10
CA MET A 105 -2.48 18.93 26.96
C MET A 105 -3.35 20.16 27.14
N VAL A 106 -4.57 20.15 26.61
CA VAL A 106 -5.53 21.27 26.78
C VAL A 106 -5.91 21.46 28.25
N LEU A 107 -6.07 20.37 28.99
CA LEU A 107 -6.42 20.41 30.42
C LEU A 107 -5.35 21.07 31.29
N THR A 108 -4.11 21.22 30.81
CA THR A 108 -3.06 21.95 31.55
C THR A 108 -3.25 23.46 31.53
N MET A 109 -4.15 23.99 30.71
CA MET A 109 -4.41 25.42 30.49
C MET A 109 -3.18 26.27 30.12
N ASN A 110 -2.08 25.63 29.76
CA ASN A 110 -0.87 26.32 29.34
C ASN A 110 -0.95 26.60 27.81
N PRO A 111 -0.81 27.88 27.38
CA PRO A 111 -0.97 28.24 25.96
C PRO A 111 0.02 27.53 25.02
N VAL A 112 1.21 27.21 25.50
CA VAL A 112 2.22 26.45 24.72
C VAL A 112 1.72 25.02 24.47
N PHE A 113 1.17 24.36 25.50
CA PHE A 113 0.63 23.02 25.36
C PHE A 113 -0.65 22.98 24.49
N ILE A 114 -1.44 24.03 24.50
CA ILE A 114 -2.62 24.15 23.62
C ILE A 114 -2.16 24.17 22.14
N LEU A 115 -1.10 24.92 21.82
CA LEU A 115 -0.55 24.91 20.46
C LEU A 115 -0.08 23.53 20.03
N PHE A 116 0.65 22.82 20.90
CA PHE A 116 1.06 21.43 20.65
C PHE A 116 -0.13 20.48 20.51
N ALA A 117 -1.19 20.66 21.30
CA ALA A 117 -2.41 19.85 21.21
C ALA A 117 -3.06 19.95 19.81
N VAL A 118 -3.12 21.16 19.23
CA VAL A 118 -3.63 21.35 17.85
C VAL A 118 -2.76 20.60 16.84
N LEU A 119 -1.45 20.68 16.95
CA LEU A 119 -0.53 19.95 16.06
C LEU A 119 -0.69 18.43 16.22
N PHE A 120 -0.77 17.92 17.45
CA PHE A 120 -0.97 16.49 17.70
C PHE A 120 -2.32 15.98 17.21
N ALA A 121 -3.38 16.79 17.30
CA ALA A 121 -4.69 16.42 16.80
C ALA A 121 -4.75 16.40 15.27
N THR A 122 -4.06 17.33 14.58
CA THR A 122 -4.15 17.48 13.12
C THR A 122 -3.23 16.54 12.35
N MET A 123 -2.04 16.22 12.87
CA MET A 123 -1.05 15.39 12.19
C MET A 123 -1.55 14.01 11.72
N PRO A 124 -2.28 13.21 12.54
CA PRO A 124 -2.81 11.93 12.09
C PRO A 124 -3.83 12.05 10.96
N TRP A 125 -4.62 13.12 10.95
CA TRP A 125 -5.59 13.40 9.88
C TRP A 125 -4.90 13.75 8.57
N LEU A 126 -3.85 14.55 8.60
CA LEU A 126 -3.03 14.85 7.43
C LEU A 126 -2.37 13.58 6.87
N ASN A 127 -1.83 12.72 7.73
CA ASN A 127 -1.29 11.43 7.32
C ASN A 127 -2.36 10.56 6.66
N LEU A 128 -3.59 10.56 7.17
CA LEU A 128 -4.70 9.79 6.62
C LEU A 128 -5.05 10.24 5.18
N ILE A 129 -5.00 11.54 4.91
CA ILE A 129 -5.22 12.11 3.58
C ILE A 129 -4.10 11.71 2.63
N ILE A 130 -2.84 11.83 3.07
CA ILE A 130 -1.66 11.56 2.25
C ILE A 130 -1.53 10.06 1.92
N ILE A 131 -1.81 9.20 2.92
CA ILE A 131 -1.62 7.75 2.81
C ILE A 131 -2.79 7.07 2.06
N ASN A 132 -3.89 7.76 1.84
CA ASN A 132 -5.11 7.17 1.27
C ASN A 132 -5.13 7.11 -0.26
N LYS A 133 -3.98 7.12 -0.92
CA LYS A 133 -3.86 7.10 -2.38
C LYS A 133 -3.50 5.69 -2.89
N SER A 134 -4.52 4.91 -3.27
CA SER A 134 -4.36 3.59 -3.92
C SER A 134 -3.59 3.65 -5.25
N ASP A 135 -3.56 4.83 -5.88
CA ASP A 135 -2.91 5.06 -7.17
C ASP A 135 -1.40 4.82 -7.14
N PHE A 136 -0.75 5.02 -5.99
CA PHE A 136 0.68 4.76 -5.87
C PHE A 136 0.99 3.26 -6.01
N LEU A 137 0.21 2.39 -5.37
CA LEU A 137 0.42 0.95 -5.48
C LEU A 137 0.21 0.47 -6.92
N TYR A 138 -0.86 0.95 -7.57
CA TYR A 138 -1.14 0.63 -8.97
C TYR A 138 0.02 1.03 -9.89
N LYS A 139 0.51 2.28 -9.78
CA LYS A 139 1.63 2.77 -10.58
C LYS A 139 2.92 2.00 -10.31
N ASP A 140 3.19 1.63 -9.07
CA ASP A 140 4.37 0.87 -8.69
C ASP A 140 4.37 -0.53 -9.32
N ILE A 141 3.21 -1.20 -9.33
CA ILE A 141 3.04 -2.51 -9.94
C ILE A 141 3.15 -2.40 -11.47
N LEU A 142 2.45 -1.43 -12.07
CA LEU A 142 2.48 -1.19 -13.51
C LEU A 142 3.91 -0.95 -13.99
N ASN A 143 4.69 -0.13 -13.30
CA ASN A 143 6.08 0.17 -13.67
C ASN A 143 7.01 -1.04 -13.57
N LYS A 144 6.68 -2.02 -12.74
CA LYS A 144 7.57 -3.16 -12.48
C LYS A 144 7.22 -4.39 -13.32
N VAL A 145 5.94 -4.64 -13.53
CA VAL A 145 5.41 -5.86 -14.14
C VAL A 145 4.69 -5.58 -15.45
N GLY A 146 4.19 -4.37 -15.65
CA GLY A 146 3.48 -3.95 -16.85
C GLY A 146 4.35 -3.93 -18.09
N SER A 147 3.70 -4.13 -19.22
CA SER A 147 4.29 -4.05 -20.57
C SER A 147 4.44 -2.61 -21.02
#